data_48524515e5984d0505a0f70267bbd7b5
#
_entry.id   48524515e5984d0505a0f70267bbd7b5
#
_cell.length_a   1.000
_cell.length_b   1.000
_cell.length_c   1.000
_cell.angle_alpha   90.00
_cell.angle_beta   90.00
_cell.angle_gamma   90.00
#
_symmetry.space_group_name_H-M   'P 1'
#
loop_
_entity.id
_entity.type
_entity.pdbx_description
1 polymer ?
#
loop_
_entity_poly.entity_id
_entity_poly.type
_entity_poly.pdbx_seq_one_letter_code
_entity_poly.pdbx_strand_id
1 'polypeptide(L)'
;VTEISIRGAEDLERLAKQLKEAGRNDLRKELLAGIRASVKPITSDIRDRIRERLPSSGGLADRVATATISARTRLTGKSAGVSLIGKRGKSMLSRLNEGILKHPLYGNRSHWYTQAVEPGWFDKAIIEDLDLLQKNIIDAMERVAEKVAQGV
;
A
#
# COMPACT_ATOMS: atom_id res chain seq x y z
N VAL A 1 9.76 -2.74 0.25
CA VAL A 1 8.81 -1.62 0.33
C VAL A 1 8.60 -1.09 -1.08
N THR A 2 7.42 -1.30 -1.62
CA THR A 2 7.04 -0.65 -2.86
C THR A 2 6.51 0.73 -2.53
N GLU A 3 7.19 1.77 -2.97
CA GLU A 3 6.75 3.15 -2.84
C GLU A 3 6.14 3.58 -4.17
N ILE A 4 4.83 3.75 -4.20
CA ILE A 4 4.13 4.27 -5.35
C ILE A 4 3.87 5.74 -5.10
N SER A 5 4.47 6.60 -5.91
CA SER A 5 4.19 8.04 -5.88
C SER A 5 2.84 8.30 -6.54
N ILE A 6 1.95 8.95 -5.79
CA ILE A 6 0.62 9.33 -6.29
C ILE A 6 0.68 10.76 -6.77
N ARG A 7 0.10 11.05 -7.94
CA ARG A 7 -0.12 12.42 -8.39
C ARG A 7 -0.93 13.17 -7.34
N GLY A 8 -0.56 14.42 -7.07
CA GLY A 8 -1.19 15.22 -6.01
C GLY A 8 -0.47 15.13 -4.65
N ALA A 9 0.71 14.52 -4.58
CA ALA A 9 1.51 14.51 -3.35
C ALA A 9 1.86 15.93 -2.85
N GLU A 10 2.10 16.86 -3.77
CA GLU A 10 2.34 18.27 -3.47
C GLU A 10 1.09 18.95 -2.89
N ASP A 11 -0.08 18.62 -3.42
CA ASP A 11 -1.36 19.13 -2.93
C ASP A 11 -1.68 18.57 -1.54
N LEU A 12 -1.35 17.30 -1.30
CA LEU A 12 -1.46 16.68 0.01
C LEU A 12 -0.57 17.36 1.05
N GLU A 13 0.67 17.66 0.69
CA GLU A 13 1.60 18.38 1.56
C GLU A 13 1.11 19.80 1.85
N ARG A 14 0.65 20.51 0.82
CA ARG A 14 0.11 21.86 0.95
C ARG A 14 -1.11 21.89 1.87
N LEU A 15 -2.07 21.01 1.66
CA LEU A 15 -3.26 20.88 2.52
C LEU A 15 -2.87 20.56 3.98
N ALA A 16 -1.99 19.59 4.17
CA ALA A 16 -1.53 19.21 5.51
C ALA A 16 -0.82 20.34 6.23
N LYS A 17 -0.05 21.16 5.50
CA LYS A 17 0.62 22.36 6.03
C LYS A 17 -0.38 23.42 6.44
N GLN A 18 -1.35 23.73 5.58
CA GLN A 18 -2.44 24.68 5.87
C GLN A 18 -3.23 24.28 7.12
N LEU A 19 -3.58 23.00 7.24
CA LEU A 19 -4.29 22.48 8.42
C LEU A 19 -3.46 22.63 9.70
N LYS A 20 -2.16 22.40 9.62
CA LYS A 20 -1.25 22.58 10.75
C LYS A 20 -1.13 24.05 11.17
N GLU A 21 -0.95 24.95 10.22
CA GLU A 21 -0.83 26.39 10.45
C GLU A 21 -2.12 26.99 11.00
N ALA A 22 -3.27 26.49 10.56
CA ALA A 22 -4.60 26.87 11.07
C ALA A 22 -4.95 26.21 12.42
N GLY A 23 -4.08 25.36 12.98
CA GLY A 23 -4.35 24.65 14.23
C GLY A 23 -5.43 23.54 14.12
N ARG A 24 -5.81 23.15 12.90
CA ARG A 24 -6.89 22.19 12.62
C ARG A 24 -6.40 20.74 12.69
N ASN A 25 -5.98 20.32 13.87
CA ASN A 25 -5.53 18.95 14.12
C ASN A 25 -6.68 17.91 13.96
N ASP A 26 -7.91 18.32 14.18
CA ASP A 26 -9.13 17.53 13.95
C ASP A 26 -9.25 17.15 12.47
N LEU A 27 -9.20 18.12 11.56
CA LEU A 27 -9.27 17.89 10.12
C LEU A 27 -8.05 17.14 9.59
N ARG A 28 -6.89 17.35 10.18
CA ARG A 28 -5.69 16.58 9.84
C ARG A 28 -5.85 15.09 10.18
N LYS A 29 -6.44 14.78 11.32
CA LYS A 29 -6.79 13.38 11.70
C LYS A 29 -7.84 12.80 10.77
N GLU A 30 -8.84 13.59 10.39
CA GLU A 30 -9.88 13.19 9.44
C GLU A 30 -9.28 12.88 8.06
N LEU A 31 -8.37 13.72 7.56
CA LEU A 31 -7.64 13.48 6.31
C LEU A 31 -6.89 12.14 6.35
N LEU A 32 -6.14 11.87 7.41
CA LEU A 32 -5.42 10.61 7.59
C LEU A 32 -6.36 9.41 7.66
N ALA A 33 -7.49 9.54 8.33
CA ALA A 33 -8.51 8.49 8.41
C ALA A 33 -9.15 8.23 7.06
N GLY A 34 -9.47 9.28 6.29
CA GLY A 34 -10.00 9.19 4.94
C GLY A 34 -9.04 8.48 3.97
N ILE A 35 -7.76 8.81 4.02
CA ILE A 35 -6.72 8.14 3.22
C ILE A 35 -6.62 6.65 3.58
N ARG A 36 -6.64 6.30 4.86
CA ARG A 36 -6.61 4.90 5.29
C ARG A 36 -7.85 4.13 4.83
N ALA A 37 -9.02 4.75 4.91
CA ALA A 37 -10.27 4.16 4.45
C ALA A 37 -10.26 3.92 2.93
N SER A 38 -9.61 4.80 2.16
CA SER A 38 -9.47 4.67 0.71
C SER A 38 -8.64 3.47 0.27
N VAL A 39 -7.70 3.03 1.10
CA VAL A 39 -6.84 1.88 0.82
C VAL A 39 -7.52 0.54 1.11
N LYS A 40 -8.49 0.53 2.02
CA LYS A 40 -9.11 -0.71 2.52
C LYS A 40 -9.75 -1.58 1.43
N PRO A 41 -10.58 -1.06 0.50
CA PRO A 41 -11.14 -1.88 -0.59
C PRO A 41 -10.05 -2.44 -1.51
N ILE A 42 -9.04 -1.62 -1.83
CA ILE A 42 -7.93 -2.01 -2.72
C ILE A 42 -7.10 -3.13 -2.11
N THR A 43 -6.98 -3.20 -0.79
CA THR A 43 -6.28 -4.30 -0.12
C THR A 43 -6.92 -5.66 -0.41
N SER A 44 -8.24 -5.73 -0.54
CA SER A 44 -8.95 -6.97 -0.92
C SER A 44 -8.58 -7.39 -2.34
N ASP A 45 -8.66 -6.46 -3.28
CA ASP A 45 -8.38 -6.70 -4.69
C ASP A 45 -6.91 -7.13 -4.90
N ILE A 46 -5.97 -6.48 -4.21
CA ILE A 46 -4.56 -6.89 -4.22
C ILE A 46 -4.40 -8.33 -3.72
N ARG A 47 -5.11 -8.74 -2.68
CA ARG A 47 -5.04 -10.11 -2.15
C ARG A 47 -5.56 -11.13 -3.15
N ASP A 48 -6.62 -10.82 -3.87
CA ASP A 48 -7.18 -11.72 -4.89
C ASP A 48 -6.22 -11.86 -6.07
N ARG A 49 -5.64 -10.76 -6.53
CA ARG A 49 -4.60 -10.79 -7.58
C ARG A 49 -3.32 -11.50 -7.15
N ILE A 50 -2.95 -11.44 -5.88
CA ILE A 50 -1.83 -12.23 -5.35
C ILE A 50 -2.10 -13.72 -5.53
N ARG A 51 -3.31 -14.18 -5.24
CA ARG A 51 -3.69 -15.58 -5.42
C ARG A 51 -3.65 -16.01 -6.88
N GLU A 52 -4.03 -15.12 -7.80
CA GLU A 52 -4.01 -15.39 -9.23
C GLU A 52 -2.58 -15.45 -9.81
N ARG A 53 -1.66 -14.64 -9.30
CA ARG A 53 -0.30 -14.47 -9.85
C ARG A 53 0.74 -15.39 -9.23
N LEU A 54 0.53 -15.89 -8.04
CA LEU A 54 1.45 -16.78 -7.37
C LEU A 54 1.03 -18.25 -7.51
N PRO A 55 2.01 -19.19 -7.54
CA PRO A 55 1.72 -20.61 -7.56
C PRO A 55 0.83 -21.01 -6.39
N SER A 56 -0.26 -21.74 -6.67
CA SER A 56 -1.17 -22.27 -5.65
C SER A 56 -0.62 -23.48 -4.90
N SER A 57 0.34 -24.19 -5.51
CA SER A 57 0.97 -25.36 -4.92
C SER A 57 1.69 -25.03 -3.61
N GLY A 58 1.55 -25.89 -2.60
CA GLY A 58 2.14 -25.69 -1.28
C GLY A 58 1.53 -24.54 -0.46
N GLY A 59 0.41 -23.96 -0.90
CA GLY A 59 -0.30 -22.89 -0.18
C GLY A 59 0.45 -21.55 -0.14
N LEU A 60 1.38 -21.32 -1.08
CA LEU A 60 2.16 -20.10 -1.15
C LEU A 60 1.28 -18.87 -1.38
N ALA A 61 0.42 -18.94 -2.40
CA ALA A 61 -0.47 -17.85 -2.78
C ALA A 61 -1.36 -17.42 -1.60
N ASP A 62 -2.03 -18.35 -0.94
CA ASP A 62 -2.86 -18.06 0.23
C ASP A 62 -2.04 -17.51 1.40
N ARG A 63 -0.87 -18.05 1.63
CA ARG A 63 0.03 -17.60 2.68
C ARG A 63 0.50 -16.16 2.46
N VAL A 64 0.80 -15.79 1.23
CA VAL A 64 1.18 -14.42 0.87
C VAL A 64 -0.03 -13.48 0.86
N ALA A 65 -1.19 -13.95 0.40
CA ALA A 65 -2.43 -13.18 0.44
C ALA A 65 -2.88 -12.80 1.86
N THR A 66 -2.45 -13.55 2.89
CA THR A 66 -2.67 -13.19 4.30
C THR A 66 -1.66 -12.17 4.85
N ALA A 67 -0.73 -11.68 4.03
CA ALA A 67 0.19 -10.64 4.44
C ALA A 67 -0.56 -9.35 4.83
N THR A 68 -0.01 -8.63 5.81
CA THR A 68 -0.54 -7.34 6.20
C THR A 68 -0.17 -6.31 5.13
N ILE A 69 -1.18 -5.75 4.47
CA ILE A 69 -1.04 -4.63 3.55
C ILE A 69 -1.55 -3.38 4.28
N SER A 70 -0.71 -2.39 4.43
CA SER A 70 -1.03 -1.16 5.14
C SER A 70 -0.61 0.07 4.35
N ALA A 71 -1.33 1.17 4.53
CA ALA A 71 -0.92 2.46 4.02
C ALA A 71 -0.05 3.19 5.04
N ARG A 72 1.06 3.74 4.57
CA ARG A 72 1.84 4.72 5.29
C ARG A 72 1.66 6.06 4.61
N THR A 73 1.12 7.03 5.32
CA THR A 73 0.93 8.39 4.82
C THR A 73 2.01 9.29 5.42
N ARG A 74 2.72 10.00 4.55
CA ARG A 74 3.64 11.08 4.92
C ARG A 74 3.05 12.39 4.43
N LEU A 75 2.84 13.33 5.34
CA LEU A 75 2.21 14.61 5.05
C LEU A 75 3.21 15.75 4.82
N THR A 76 4.51 15.51 5.01
CA THR A 76 5.54 16.55 4.96
C THR A 76 6.84 16.03 4.35
N GLY A 77 7.59 16.94 3.73
CA GLY A 77 8.92 16.68 3.18
C GLY A 77 8.88 16.15 1.74
N LYS A 78 10.06 15.96 1.16
CA LYS A 78 10.24 15.52 -0.24
C LYS A 78 9.58 14.19 -0.58
N SER A 79 9.17 13.43 0.43
CA SER A 79 8.47 12.15 0.29
C SER A 79 7.03 12.20 0.80
N ALA A 80 6.39 13.39 0.75
CA ALA A 80 4.96 13.50 1.02
C ALA A 80 4.19 12.59 0.06
N GLY A 81 3.23 11.84 0.58
CA GLY A 81 2.44 10.90 -0.23
C GLY A 81 1.94 9.70 0.58
N VAL A 82 1.42 8.74 -0.13
CA VAL A 82 0.89 7.49 0.42
C VAL A 82 1.67 6.33 -0.16
N SER A 83 2.22 5.49 0.70
CA SER A 83 2.92 4.26 0.32
C SER A 83 2.14 3.04 0.78
N LEU A 84 1.98 2.04 -0.08
CA LEU A 84 1.46 0.74 0.30
C LEU A 84 2.60 -0.18 0.73
N ILE A 85 2.46 -0.79 1.89
CA ILE A 85 3.48 -1.65 2.47
C ILE A 85 2.88 -3.02 2.74
N GLY A 86 3.43 -4.05 2.08
CA GLY A 86 3.16 -5.44 2.41
C GLY A 86 4.18 -5.96 3.43
N LYS A 87 3.71 -6.57 4.51
CA LYS A 87 4.56 -7.17 5.54
C LYS A 87 4.18 -8.61 5.79
N ARG A 88 5.15 -9.51 5.58
CA ARG A 88 5.11 -10.87 6.06
C ARG A 88 6.54 -11.41 6.23
N GLY A 89 6.99 -11.55 7.48
CA GLY A 89 8.38 -11.92 7.76
C GLY A 89 9.40 -10.83 7.35
N LYS A 90 10.63 -10.95 7.74
CA LYS A 90 11.63 -9.87 7.59
C LYS A 90 12.13 -9.62 6.17
N SER A 91 11.98 -10.55 5.22
CA SER A 91 12.51 -10.37 3.84
C SER A 91 11.78 -11.17 2.76
N MET A 92 10.73 -11.91 3.12
CA MET A 92 10.11 -12.87 2.20
C MET A 92 9.39 -12.18 1.04
N LEU A 93 8.65 -11.10 1.32
CA LEU A 93 7.86 -10.41 0.30
C LEU A 93 8.74 -9.66 -0.70
N SER A 94 9.83 -9.05 -0.24
CA SER A 94 10.76 -8.34 -1.12
C SER A 94 11.40 -9.30 -2.13
N ARG A 95 11.98 -10.39 -1.64
CA ARG A 95 12.61 -11.41 -2.50
C ARG A 95 11.61 -12.07 -3.46
N LEU A 96 10.41 -12.33 -2.96
CA LEU A 96 9.35 -12.88 -3.78
C LEU A 96 8.95 -11.90 -4.89
N ASN A 97 8.88 -10.61 -4.59
CA ASN A 97 8.61 -9.57 -5.58
C ASN A 97 9.76 -9.40 -6.59
N GLU A 98 11.00 -9.74 -6.19
CA GLU A 98 12.16 -9.83 -7.08
C GLU A 98 12.16 -11.12 -7.94
N GLY A 99 11.20 -12.00 -7.76
CA GLY A 99 11.07 -13.25 -8.52
C GLY A 99 11.79 -14.44 -7.88
N ILE A 100 12.16 -14.36 -6.59
CA ILE A 100 12.91 -15.39 -5.88
C ILE A 100 12.09 -15.97 -4.74
N LEU A 101 11.74 -17.25 -4.84
CA LEU A 101 11.15 -18.02 -3.77
C LEU A 101 12.18 -18.99 -3.16
N LYS A 102 12.41 -18.88 -1.86
CA LYS A 102 13.18 -19.88 -1.11
C LYS A 102 12.26 -20.69 -0.21
N HIS A 103 12.32 -22.00 -0.33
CA HIS A 103 11.54 -22.90 0.51
C HIS A 103 12.36 -24.16 0.86
N PRO A 104 12.10 -24.82 2.00
CA PRO A 104 12.73 -26.06 2.33
C PRO A 104 12.23 -27.18 1.42
N LEU A 105 13.13 -28.03 0.92
CA LEU A 105 12.80 -29.17 0.09
C LEU A 105 12.00 -30.19 0.91
N TYR A 106 10.75 -30.47 0.49
CA TYR A 106 9.83 -31.36 1.21
C TYR A 106 9.72 -31.09 2.72
N GLY A 107 9.81 -29.81 3.12
CA GLY A 107 9.75 -29.43 4.53
C GLY A 107 11.06 -29.61 5.31
N ASN A 108 12.08 -30.18 4.69
CA ASN A 108 13.40 -30.37 5.31
C ASN A 108 14.19 -29.06 5.39
N ARG A 109 14.29 -28.46 6.57
CA ARG A 109 14.95 -27.17 6.80
C ARG A 109 16.48 -27.20 6.66
N SER A 110 17.08 -28.38 6.51
CA SER A 110 18.51 -28.53 6.21
C SER A 110 18.81 -28.36 4.72
N HIS A 111 17.80 -28.48 3.84
CA HIS A 111 17.94 -28.38 2.40
C HIS A 111 16.96 -27.34 1.86
N TRP A 112 17.49 -26.22 1.40
CA TRP A 112 16.73 -25.12 0.83
C TRP A 112 16.82 -25.12 -0.68
N TYR A 113 15.67 -24.95 -1.32
CA TYR A 113 15.54 -24.82 -2.76
C TYR A 113 15.20 -23.39 -3.12
N THR A 114 15.74 -22.91 -4.24
CA THR A 114 15.42 -21.61 -4.80
C THR A 114 14.64 -21.81 -6.10
N GLN A 115 13.45 -21.28 -6.14
CA GLN A 115 12.55 -21.35 -7.30
C GLN A 115 12.34 -19.93 -7.85
N ALA A 116 12.33 -19.81 -9.18
CA ALA A 116 11.90 -18.58 -9.83
C ALA A 116 10.37 -18.47 -9.82
N VAL A 117 9.87 -17.28 -9.52
CA VAL A 117 8.46 -16.91 -9.64
C VAL A 117 8.36 -15.65 -10.49
N GLU A 118 7.15 -15.27 -10.91
CA GLU A 118 6.97 -14.04 -11.68
C GLU A 118 7.45 -12.83 -10.87
N PRO A 119 8.44 -12.04 -11.37
CA PRO A 119 8.89 -10.85 -10.67
C PRO A 119 7.85 -9.72 -10.76
N GLY A 120 7.84 -8.84 -9.74
CA GLY A 120 6.97 -7.67 -9.72
C GLY A 120 5.49 -8.00 -9.50
N TRP A 121 5.14 -9.17 -8.98
CA TRP A 121 3.76 -9.58 -8.75
C TRP A 121 3.00 -8.61 -7.83
N PHE A 122 3.68 -8.09 -6.80
CA PHE A 122 3.08 -7.13 -5.85
C PHE A 122 2.88 -5.76 -6.51
N ASP A 123 3.90 -5.29 -7.22
CA ASP A 123 3.84 -4.01 -7.93
C ASP A 123 2.75 -4.04 -9.02
N LYS A 124 2.67 -5.12 -9.80
CA LYS A 124 1.64 -5.30 -10.82
C LYS A 124 0.23 -5.35 -10.22
N ALA A 125 0.06 -6.03 -9.07
CA ALA A 125 -1.22 -6.08 -8.38
C ALA A 125 -1.69 -4.69 -7.91
N ILE A 126 -0.76 -3.81 -7.54
CA ILE A 126 -1.08 -2.45 -7.11
C ILE A 126 -1.34 -1.54 -8.31
N ILE A 127 -0.54 -1.63 -9.36
CA ILE A 127 -0.65 -0.75 -10.54
C ILE A 127 -2.04 -0.82 -11.18
N GLU A 128 -2.67 -1.99 -11.20
CA GLU A 128 -4.01 -2.17 -11.75
C GLU A 128 -5.09 -1.38 -10.99
N ASP A 129 -4.89 -1.09 -9.70
CA ASP A 129 -5.82 -0.30 -8.87
C ASP A 129 -5.33 1.13 -8.61
N LEU A 130 -4.23 1.53 -9.23
CA LEU A 130 -3.58 2.80 -8.94
C LEU A 130 -4.50 4.00 -9.19
N ASP A 131 -5.23 4.00 -10.30
CA ASP A 131 -6.15 5.09 -10.66
C ASP A 131 -7.31 5.20 -9.65
N LEU A 132 -7.86 4.08 -9.22
CA LEU A 132 -8.91 4.03 -8.20
C LEU A 132 -8.38 4.52 -6.84
N LEU A 133 -7.18 4.08 -6.46
CA LEU A 133 -6.52 4.53 -5.24
C LEU A 133 -6.30 6.04 -5.25
N GLN A 134 -5.78 6.56 -6.35
CA GLN A 134 -5.52 7.98 -6.53
C GLN A 134 -6.81 8.80 -6.43
N LYS A 135 -7.88 8.38 -7.13
CA LYS A 135 -9.19 9.01 -7.05
C LYS A 135 -9.70 9.07 -5.61
N ASN A 136 -9.69 7.95 -4.92
CA ASN A 136 -10.19 7.86 -3.55
C ASN A 136 -9.41 8.75 -2.57
N ILE A 137 -8.10 8.92 -2.78
CA ILE A 137 -7.27 9.81 -1.96
C ILE A 137 -7.62 11.27 -2.26
N ILE A 138 -7.77 11.63 -3.53
CA ILE A 138 -8.19 12.99 -3.94
C ILE A 138 -9.56 13.31 -3.34
N ASP A 139 -10.53 12.42 -3.43
CA ASP A 139 -11.86 12.60 -2.83
C ASP A 139 -11.77 12.83 -1.30
N ALA A 140 -10.85 12.17 -0.61
CA ALA A 140 -10.62 12.39 0.82
C ALA A 140 -10.03 13.77 1.11
N MET A 141 -9.12 14.24 0.25
CA MET A 141 -8.52 15.58 0.35
C MET A 141 -9.56 16.67 0.08
N GLU A 142 -10.39 16.51 -0.94
CA GLU A 142 -11.44 17.45 -1.31
C GLU A 142 -12.47 17.62 -0.19
N ARG A 143 -12.93 16.53 0.41
CA ARG A 143 -13.85 16.59 1.55
C ARG A 143 -13.30 17.41 2.72
N VAL A 144 -12.01 17.28 3.01
CA VAL A 144 -11.37 18.07 4.07
C VAL A 144 -11.20 19.52 3.65
N ALA A 145 -10.80 19.78 2.41
CA ALA A 145 -10.67 21.13 1.88
C ALA A 145 -11.99 21.89 1.87
N GLU A 146 -13.09 21.24 1.53
CA GLU A 146 -14.45 21.80 1.60
C GLU A 146 -14.82 22.22 3.02
N LYS A 147 -14.52 21.38 4.04
CA LYS A 147 -14.75 21.73 5.44
C LYS A 147 -13.96 22.96 5.87
N VAL A 148 -12.71 23.08 5.42
CA VAL A 148 -11.92 24.29 5.66
C VAL A 148 -12.57 25.52 5.04
N ALA A 149 -13.03 25.40 3.80
CA ALA A 149 -13.69 26.51 3.09
C ALA A 149 -15.01 26.92 3.75
N GLN A 150 -15.73 26.02 4.35
CA GLN A 150 -16.99 26.25 5.06
C GLN A 150 -16.79 26.72 6.50
N GLY A 151 -15.56 26.74 7.00
CA GLY A 151 -15.24 27.13 8.38
C GLY A 151 -15.71 26.12 9.44
N VAL A 152 -15.92 24.89 8.99
CA VAL A 152 -16.40 23.78 9.87
C VAL A 152 -15.23 22.99 10.44
#